data_741535415e3a83fd4dc818dd804e48c8
#
_entry.id   741535415e3a83fd4dc818dd804e48c8
#
_cell.length_a   1.000
_cell.length_b   1.000
_cell.length_c   1.000
_cell.angle_alpha   90.00
_cell.angle_beta   90.00
_cell.angle_gamma   90.00
#
_symmetry.space_group_name_H-M   'P 1'
#
loop_
_entity.id
_entity.type
_entity.pdbx_description
1 polymer ?
#
loop_
_entity_poly.entity_id
_entity_poly.type
_entity_poly.pdbx_seq_one_letter_code
_entity_poly.pdbx_strand_id
1 'polypeptide(L)'
;QKGAFLHAKSLNTDKAWEVYDHLVDSYFEKKQPLKLSTEEKIQILAQGNVELQEKVEAIDKDLQEFKRDLPLLGVECQKITYAKNQKVVPLLGGKDAPAYKNRSIRQKVYTDIDNQLRREFGVNTYKAIKRSQTDLAISIIKGYDLPLVLKNEIEAENAQGCLW
;
A
#
# COMPACT_ATOMS: atom_id res chain seq x y z
N GLN A 1 -19.63 20.49 38.27
CA GLN A 1 -20.40 21.74 38.19
C GLN A 1 -21.68 21.69 39.04
N LYS A 2 -22.54 20.68 38.96
CA LYS A 2 -23.75 20.56 39.80
C LYS A 2 -23.46 20.62 41.30
N GLY A 3 -22.33 20.09 41.80
CA GLY A 3 -21.96 20.12 43.21
C GLY A 3 -21.64 21.51 43.71
N ALA A 4 -20.99 22.37 42.90
CA ALA A 4 -20.67 23.75 43.28
C ALA A 4 -21.94 24.63 43.46
N PHE A 5 -22.96 24.44 42.61
CA PHE A 5 -24.24 25.12 42.72
C PHE A 5 -25.01 24.74 44.01
N LEU A 6 -24.99 23.44 44.37
CA LEU A 6 -25.61 22.96 45.56
C LEU A 6 -24.92 23.46 46.83
N HIS A 7 -23.59 23.60 46.81
CA HIS A 7 -22.81 24.13 47.92
C HIS A 7 -23.03 25.63 48.10
N ALA A 8 -23.02 26.43 47.04
CA ALA A 8 -23.29 27.87 47.13
C ALA A 8 -24.66 28.15 47.74
N LYS A 9 -25.69 27.39 47.32
CA LYS A 9 -27.05 27.55 47.85
C LYS A 9 -27.18 27.14 49.33
N SER A 10 -26.36 26.21 49.83
CA SER A 10 -26.43 25.70 51.21
C SER A 10 -25.77 26.64 52.25
N LEU A 11 -24.88 27.55 51.81
CA LEU A 11 -24.16 28.47 52.70
C LEU A 11 -24.99 29.67 53.21
N ASN A 12 -26.10 29.99 52.56
CA ASN A 12 -27.08 31.02 52.89
C ASN A 12 -26.46 32.35 53.40
N THR A 13 -25.37 32.78 52.79
CA THR A 13 -24.68 34.06 53.05
C THR A 13 -24.81 34.97 51.83
N ASP A 14 -24.81 36.28 52.03
CA ASP A 14 -24.91 37.26 50.94
C ASP A 14 -23.85 36.99 49.83
N LYS A 15 -22.63 36.66 50.26
CA LYS A 15 -21.53 36.35 49.36
C LYS A 15 -21.75 35.05 48.57
N ALA A 16 -22.45 34.08 49.14
CA ALA A 16 -22.80 32.84 48.45
C ALA A 16 -23.88 33.07 47.38
N TRP A 17 -24.80 33.98 47.62
CA TRP A 17 -25.81 34.38 46.65
C TRP A 17 -25.22 35.18 45.51
N GLU A 18 -24.28 36.11 45.76
CA GLU A 18 -23.54 36.82 44.72
C GLU A 18 -22.78 35.87 43.79
N VAL A 19 -22.09 34.88 44.33
CA VAL A 19 -21.40 33.86 43.56
C VAL A 19 -22.37 32.98 42.77
N TYR A 20 -23.51 32.64 43.35
CA TYR A 20 -24.53 31.85 42.68
C TYR A 20 -25.10 32.60 41.46
N ASP A 21 -25.49 33.88 41.66
CA ASP A 21 -26.01 34.71 40.57
C ASP A 21 -24.99 34.87 39.43
N HIS A 22 -23.75 35.15 39.79
CA HIS A 22 -22.69 35.24 38.79
C HIS A 22 -22.47 33.92 38.01
N LEU A 23 -22.60 32.76 38.66
CA LEU A 23 -22.51 31.45 38.02
C LEU A 23 -23.72 31.18 37.12
N VAL A 24 -24.91 31.58 37.54
CA VAL A 24 -26.12 31.46 36.76
C VAL A 24 -26.03 32.32 35.51
N ASP A 25 -25.67 33.59 35.68
CA ASP A 25 -25.54 34.54 34.58
C ASP A 25 -24.49 34.03 33.55
N SER A 26 -23.31 33.62 34.01
CA SER A 26 -22.26 33.09 33.13
C SER A 26 -22.66 31.79 32.42
N TYR A 27 -23.55 31.00 33.03
CA TYR A 27 -24.07 29.79 32.40
C TYR A 27 -25.06 30.09 31.27
N PHE A 28 -25.90 31.09 31.47
CA PHE A 28 -26.89 31.53 30.48
C PHE A 28 -26.28 32.42 29.39
N GLU A 29 -25.31 33.26 29.70
CA GLU A 29 -24.57 34.04 28.71
C GLU A 29 -23.79 33.16 27.71
N LYS A 30 -23.16 32.08 28.19
CA LYS A 30 -22.45 31.12 27.30
C LYS A 30 -23.37 30.31 26.39
N LYS A 31 -24.67 30.34 26.64
CA LYS A 31 -25.65 29.58 25.83
C LYS A 31 -26.35 30.40 24.75
N GLN A 32 -26.02 31.68 24.61
CA GLN A 32 -26.55 32.42 23.47
C GLN A 32 -25.91 31.86 22.20
N PRO A 33 -26.68 31.26 21.26
CA PRO A 33 -26.11 30.85 19.99
C PRO A 33 -25.55 32.09 19.30
N LEU A 34 -24.32 32.01 18.85
CA LEU A 34 -23.72 33.03 17.99
C LEU A 34 -24.70 33.30 16.86
N LYS A 35 -25.36 34.47 16.86
CA LYS A 35 -26.22 34.91 15.79
C LYS A 35 -25.34 35.42 14.64
N LEU A 36 -24.71 34.47 13.92
CA LEU A 36 -23.99 34.79 12.71
C LEU A 36 -24.98 35.28 11.64
N SER A 37 -24.60 36.33 10.95
CA SER A 37 -25.34 36.79 9.79
C SER A 37 -25.35 35.69 8.68
N THR A 38 -26.23 35.84 7.72
CA THR A 38 -26.27 34.87 6.59
C THR A 38 -24.97 34.89 5.79
N GLU A 39 -24.38 36.07 5.63
CA GLU A 39 -23.10 36.28 4.95
C GLU A 39 -21.95 35.58 5.67
N GLU A 40 -21.85 35.76 7.00
CA GLU A 40 -20.81 35.08 7.81
C GLU A 40 -20.96 33.56 7.75
N LYS A 41 -22.17 33.02 7.75
CA LYS A 41 -22.41 31.58 7.60
C LYS A 41 -21.96 31.09 6.25
N ILE A 42 -22.27 31.81 5.17
CA ILE A 42 -21.86 31.47 3.82
C ILE A 42 -20.33 31.50 3.71
N GLN A 43 -19.69 32.50 4.28
CA GLN A 43 -18.23 32.62 4.27
C GLN A 43 -17.54 31.46 5.01
N ILE A 44 -18.03 31.09 6.20
CA ILE A 44 -17.54 29.96 6.97
C ILE A 44 -17.72 28.64 6.21
N LEU A 45 -18.90 28.46 5.58
CA LEU A 45 -19.18 27.27 4.76
C LEU A 45 -18.28 27.20 3.52
N ALA A 46 -18.05 28.31 2.83
CA ALA A 46 -17.19 28.40 1.68
C ALA A 46 -15.73 28.05 2.05
N GLN A 47 -15.24 28.64 3.14
CA GLN A 47 -13.89 28.34 3.62
C GLN A 47 -13.74 26.89 4.07
N GLY A 48 -14.73 26.36 4.80
CA GLY A 48 -14.75 24.95 5.21
C GLY A 48 -14.77 23.98 4.00
N ASN A 49 -15.46 24.32 2.91
CA ASN A 49 -15.45 23.54 1.68
C ASN A 49 -14.07 23.51 1.02
N VAL A 50 -13.37 24.66 0.98
CA VAL A 50 -12.00 24.72 0.42
C VAL A 50 -11.06 23.84 1.26
N GLU A 51 -11.08 23.96 2.58
CA GLU A 51 -10.26 23.12 3.47
C GLU A 51 -10.56 21.63 3.35
N LEU A 52 -11.85 21.27 3.14
CA LEU A 52 -12.24 19.89 2.90
C LEU A 52 -11.73 19.37 1.56
N GLN A 53 -11.79 20.19 0.52
CA GLN A 53 -11.28 19.82 -0.80
C GLN A 53 -9.77 19.57 -0.76
N GLU A 54 -8.99 20.45 -0.12
CA GLU A 54 -7.55 20.27 0.06
C GLU A 54 -7.23 18.98 0.82
N LYS A 55 -7.98 18.66 1.87
CA LYS A 55 -7.82 17.41 2.62
C LYS A 55 -8.16 16.18 1.78
N VAL A 56 -9.21 16.24 0.97
CA VAL A 56 -9.60 15.13 0.08
C VAL A 56 -8.51 14.89 -0.97
N GLU A 57 -7.97 15.94 -1.57
CA GLU A 57 -6.88 15.84 -2.55
C GLU A 57 -5.60 15.24 -1.91
N ALA A 58 -5.26 15.67 -0.69
CA ALA A 58 -4.13 15.11 0.05
C ALA A 58 -4.34 13.60 0.35
N ILE A 59 -5.53 13.23 0.83
CA ILE A 59 -5.88 11.82 1.11
C ILE A 59 -5.84 10.98 -0.16
N ASP A 60 -6.35 11.49 -1.28
CA ASP A 60 -6.32 10.75 -2.56
C ASP A 60 -4.88 10.52 -3.02
N LYS A 61 -4.02 11.53 -2.90
CA LYS A 61 -2.59 11.41 -3.21
C LYS A 61 -1.92 10.34 -2.35
N ASP A 62 -2.10 10.39 -1.03
CA ASP A 62 -1.55 9.39 -0.09
C ASP A 62 -2.06 7.98 -0.42
N LEU A 63 -3.35 7.86 -0.76
CA LEU A 63 -3.95 6.60 -1.14
C LEU A 63 -3.37 6.04 -2.45
N GLN A 64 -3.09 6.89 -3.44
CA GLN A 64 -2.46 6.47 -4.69
C GLN A 64 -1.01 6.02 -4.45
N GLU A 65 -0.24 6.75 -3.64
CA GLU A 65 1.11 6.36 -3.24
C GLU A 65 1.10 5.03 -2.48
N PHE A 66 0.21 4.87 -1.52
CA PHE A 66 0.03 3.62 -0.79
C PHE A 66 -0.28 2.43 -1.73
N LYS A 67 -1.24 2.60 -2.65
CA LYS A 67 -1.59 1.56 -3.64
C LYS A 67 -0.41 1.15 -4.52
N ARG A 68 0.44 2.10 -4.89
CA ARG A 68 1.65 1.86 -5.71
C ARG A 68 2.73 1.10 -4.95
N ASP A 69 2.83 1.33 -3.66
CA ASP A 69 3.85 0.75 -2.79
C ASP A 69 3.47 -0.60 -2.20
N LEU A 70 2.22 -1.03 -2.37
CA LEU A 70 1.78 -2.36 -1.96
C LEU A 70 2.62 -3.46 -2.66
N PRO A 71 2.89 -4.58 -1.96
CA PRO A 71 3.45 -5.78 -2.57
C PRO A 71 2.56 -6.31 -3.71
N LEU A 72 3.12 -7.17 -4.55
CA LEU A 72 2.39 -7.81 -5.63
C LEU A 72 1.18 -8.58 -5.11
N LEU A 73 0.02 -8.34 -5.71
CA LEU A 73 -1.18 -9.14 -5.49
C LEU A 73 -1.18 -10.40 -6.36
N GLY A 74 -2.14 -11.29 -6.15
CA GLY A 74 -2.23 -12.55 -6.88
C GLY A 74 -2.23 -12.39 -8.40
N VAL A 75 -2.86 -11.35 -8.94
CA VAL A 75 -2.93 -11.08 -10.38
C VAL A 75 -1.56 -10.69 -10.94
N GLU A 76 -0.83 -9.81 -10.27
CA GLU A 76 0.52 -9.40 -10.68
C GLU A 76 1.51 -10.57 -10.55
N CYS A 77 1.39 -11.38 -9.50
CA CYS A 77 2.17 -12.61 -9.35
C CYS A 77 1.94 -13.58 -10.53
N GLN A 78 0.69 -13.71 -11.00
CA GLN A 78 0.37 -14.54 -12.18
C GLN A 78 1.03 -13.98 -13.45
N LYS A 79 1.01 -12.66 -13.67
CA LYS A 79 1.71 -12.03 -14.82
C LYS A 79 3.21 -12.33 -14.81
N ILE A 80 3.86 -12.21 -13.66
CA ILE A 80 5.28 -12.54 -13.49
C ILE A 80 5.53 -14.02 -13.75
N THR A 81 4.70 -14.91 -13.22
CA THR A 81 4.80 -16.36 -13.44
C THR A 81 4.63 -16.68 -14.92
N TYR A 82 3.68 -16.05 -15.58
CA TYR A 82 3.47 -16.21 -17.03
C TYR A 82 4.70 -15.76 -17.84
N ALA A 83 5.25 -14.60 -17.52
CA ALA A 83 6.46 -14.08 -18.17
C ALA A 83 7.66 -15.02 -17.95
N LYS A 84 7.84 -15.56 -16.73
CA LYS A 84 8.87 -16.58 -16.46
C LYS A 84 8.68 -17.82 -17.34
N ASN A 85 7.46 -18.34 -17.43
CA ASN A 85 7.16 -19.50 -18.25
C ASN A 85 7.44 -19.23 -19.73
N GLN A 86 7.04 -18.06 -20.25
CA GLN A 86 7.33 -17.67 -21.63
C GLN A 86 8.82 -17.60 -21.93
N LYS A 87 9.65 -17.21 -20.96
CA LYS A 87 11.10 -17.13 -21.14
C LYS A 87 11.79 -18.49 -20.94
N VAL A 88 11.43 -19.23 -19.90
CA VAL A 88 12.11 -20.47 -19.49
C VAL A 88 11.82 -21.62 -20.45
N VAL A 89 10.59 -21.78 -20.95
CA VAL A 89 10.23 -22.91 -21.83
C VAL A 89 11.09 -22.94 -23.09
N PRO A 90 11.25 -21.85 -23.85
CA PRO A 90 12.15 -21.82 -25.01
C PRO A 90 13.63 -22.03 -24.64
N LEU A 91 14.10 -21.49 -23.53
CA LEU A 91 15.49 -21.64 -23.06
C LEU A 91 15.85 -23.09 -22.76
N LEU A 92 14.88 -23.92 -22.34
CA LEU A 92 15.04 -25.34 -22.08
C LEU A 92 14.88 -26.21 -23.35
N GLY A 93 14.54 -25.59 -24.50
CA GLY A 93 14.32 -26.32 -25.76
C GLY A 93 12.86 -26.69 -26.02
N GLY A 94 11.91 -26.15 -25.25
CA GLY A 94 10.49 -26.48 -25.36
C GLY A 94 10.01 -27.47 -24.30
N LYS A 95 8.69 -27.69 -24.22
CA LYS A 95 8.08 -28.56 -23.20
C LYS A 95 8.45 -30.04 -23.36
N ASP A 96 8.74 -30.45 -24.56
CA ASP A 96 9.05 -31.86 -24.87
C ASP A 96 10.54 -32.20 -24.74
N ALA A 97 11.40 -31.18 -24.63
CA ALA A 97 12.84 -31.33 -24.49
C ALA A 97 13.22 -32.08 -23.19
N PRO A 98 14.28 -32.92 -23.24
CA PRO A 98 14.81 -33.61 -22.06
C PRO A 98 15.13 -32.69 -20.90
N ALA A 99 15.78 -31.56 -21.17
CA ALA A 99 16.08 -30.54 -20.13
C ALA A 99 14.84 -29.95 -19.46
N TYR A 100 13.72 -29.79 -20.19
CA TYR A 100 12.46 -29.36 -19.59
C TYR A 100 11.83 -30.44 -18.71
N LYS A 101 11.90 -31.70 -19.12
CA LYS A 101 11.40 -32.88 -18.39
C LYS A 101 12.24 -33.11 -17.13
N ASN A 102 13.55 -32.81 -17.19
CA ASN A 102 14.43 -32.90 -16.04
C ASN A 102 14.06 -31.81 -15.01
N ARG A 103 13.44 -32.27 -13.91
CA ARG A 103 12.95 -31.37 -12.84
C ARG A 103 14.08 -30.57 -12.21
N SER A 104 15.27 -31.15 -12.06
CA SER A 104 16.41 -30.48 -11.41
C SER A 104 16.88 -29.30 -12.24
N ILE A 105 17.15 -29.49 -13.52
CA ILE A 105 17.61 -28.44 -14.44
C ILE A 105 16.55 -27.35 -14.56
N ARG A 106 15.30 -27.74 -14.79
CA ARG A 106 14.19 -26.79 -14.86
C ARG A 106 14.10 -25.93 -13.61
N GLN A 107 14.20 -26.51 -12.41
CA GLN A 107 14.12 -25.78 -11.16
C GLN A 107 15.31 -24.83 -10.98
N LYS A 108 16.53 -25.22 -11.37
CA LYS A 108 17.70 -24.34 -11.34
C LYS A 108 17.45 -23.06 -12.15
N VAL A 109 16.91 -23.16 -13.37
CA VAL A 109 16.64 -22.00 -14.23
C VAL A 109 15.59 -21.07 -13.60
N TYR A 110 14.47 -21.62 -13.08
CA TYR A 110 13.46 -20.81 -12.40
C TYR A 110 14.02 -20.12 -11.14
N THR A 111 14.84 -20.84 -10.39
CA THR A 111 15.47 -20.29 -9.17
C THR A 111 16.46 -19.19 -9.52
N ASP A 112 17.20 -19.30 -10.60
CA ASP A 112 18.17 -18.29 -11.02
C ASP A 112 17.47 -16.99 -11.44
N ILE A 113 16.37 -17.09 -12.21
CA ILE A 113 15.52 -15.92 -12.51
C ILE A 113 14.97 -15.27 -11.23
N ASP A 114 14.50 -16.08 -10.27
CA ASP A 114 13.99 -15.54 -9.00
C ASP A 114 15.12 -14.88 -8.20
N ASN A 115 16.33 -15.42 -8.23
CA ASN A 115 17.50 -14.81 -7.58
C ASN A 115 17.91 -13.49 -8.28
N GLN A 116 17.82 -13.41 -9.60
CA GLN A 116 18.05 -12.16 -10.32
C GLN A 116 17.03 -11.11 -9.91
N LEU A 117 15.74 -11.43 -9.90
CA LEU A 117 14.70 -10.49 -9.44
C LEU A 117 14.95 -10.03 -8.00
N ARG A 118 15.35 -10.93 -7.10
CA ARG A 118 15.69 -10.56 -5.73
C ARG A 118 16.86 -9.57 -5.65
N ARG A 119 17.88 -9.76 -6.46
CA ARG A 119 19.04 -8.85 -6.52
C ARG A 119 18.66 -7.49 -7.08
N GLU A 120 17.91 -7.45 -8.20
CA GLU A 120 17.53 -6.21 -8.87
C GLU A 120 16.61 -5.32 -8.02
N PHE A 121 15.70 -5.93 -7.26
CA PHE A 121 14.74 -5.20 -6.43
C PHE A 121 15.12 -5.12 -4.94
N GLY A 122 16.21 -5.75 -4.52
CA GLY A 122 16.66 -5.76 -3.11
C GLY A 122 15.66 -6.44 -2.15
N VAL A 123 14.94 -7.46 -2.62
CA VAL A 123 13.88 -8.12 -1.86
C VAL A 123 14.20 -9.60 -1.56
N ASN A 124 13.65 -10.12 -0.47
CA ASN A 124 13.84 -11.53 -0.11
C ASN A 124 12.99 -12.50 -0.97
N THR A 125 11.92 -12.02 -1.57
CA THR A 125 11.05 -12.79 -2.46
C THR A 125 10.50 -11.89 -3.56
N TYR A 126 10.35 -12.42 -4.78
CA TYR A 126 9.76 -11.63 -5.88
C TYR A 126 8.34 -11.12 -5.56
N LYS A 127 7.61 -11.78 -4.66
CA LYS A 127 6.29 -11.34 -4.21
C LYS A 127 6.31 -10.03 -3.43
N ALA A 128 7.47 -9.66 -2.88
CA ALA A 128 7.66 -8.42 -2.14
C ALA A 128 8.01 -7.22 -3.05
N ILE A 129 8.16 -7.43 -4.35
CA ILE A 129 8.32 -6.36 -5.33
C ILE A 129 7.10 -5.44 -5.28
N LYS A 130 7.30 -4.13 -5.35
CA LYS A 130 6.21 -3.16 -5.37
C LYS A 130 5.35 -3.32 -6.61
N ARG A 131 4.05 -3.15 -6.45
CA ARG A 131 3.07 -3.26 -7.54
C ARG A 131 3.40 -2.33 -8.71
N SER A 132 3.87 -1.13 -8.44
CA SER A 132 4.33 -0.16 -9.44
C SER A 132 5.51 -0.65 -10.30
N GLN A 133 6.24 -1.65 -9.84
CA GLN A 133 7.44 -2.19 -10.49
C GLN A 133 7.17 -3.49 -11.28
N THR A 134 5.89 -3.90 -11.42
CA THR A 134 5.52 -5.15 -12.11
C THR A 134 6.04 -5.19 -13.55
N ASP A 135 5.86 -4.11 -14.30
CA ASP A 135 6.28 -4.05 -15.72
C ASP A 135 7.79 -4.08 -15.86
N LEU A 136 8.51 -3.42 -14.94
CA LEU A 136 9.97 -3.49 -14.88
C LEU A 136 10.44 -4.92 -14.58
N ALA A 137 9.80 -5.61 -13.64
CA ALA A 137 10.11 -7.02 -13.35
C ALA A 137 9.89 -7.93 -14.57
N ILE A 138 8.80 -7.71 -15.31
CA ILE A 138 8.53 -8.44 -16.56
C ILE A 138 9.60 -8.13 -17.62
N SER A 139 10.05 -6.90 -17.75
CA SER A 139 11.11 -6.52 -18.70
C SER A 139 12.45 -7.20 -18.37
N ILE A 140 12.81 -7.27 -17.09
CA ILE A 140 14.01 -7.97 -16.60
C ILE A 140 13.92 -9.46 -16.94
N ILE A 141 12.77 -10.10 -16.72
CA ILE A 141 12.56 -11.51 -17.08
C ILE A 141 12.72 -11.73 -18.60
N LYS A 142 12.17 -10.84 -19.43
CA LYS A 142 12.32 -10.94 -20.88
C LYS A 142 13.77 -10.79 -21.34
N GLY A 143 14.52 -9.91 -20.68
CA GLY A 143 15.95 -9.70 -20.92
C GLY A 143 16.87 -10.71 -20.24
N TYR A 144 16.34 -11.70 -19.52
CA TYR A 144 17.15 -12.67 -18.80
C TYR A 144 17.98 -13.53 -19.77
N ASP A 145 19.27 -13.69 -19.46
CA ASP A 145 20.18 -14.59 -20.15
C ASP A 145 20.69 -15.68 -19.21
N LEU A 146 20.79 -16.91 -19.74
CA LEU A 146 21.28 -18.05 -18.98
C LEU A 146 22.76 -17.89 -18.63
N PRO A 147 23.14 -18.11 -17.36
CA PRO A 147 24.53 -18.31 -16.99
C PRO A 147 25.16 -19.46 -17.80
N LEU A 148 26.42 -19.30 -18.17
CA LEU A 148 27.14 -20.27 -19.01
C LEU A 148 27.03 -21.71 -18.47
N VAL A 149 27.12 -21.88 -17.15
CA VAL A 149 27.01 -23.19 -16.50
C VAL A 149 25.66 -23.86 -16.78
N LEU A 150 24.57 -23.11 -16.59
CA LEU A 150 23.21 -23.63 -16.84
C LEU A 150 22.99 -23.89 -18.32
N LYS A 151 23.54 -23.06 -19.21
CA LYS A 151 23.47 -23.28 -20.66
C LYS A 151 24.13 -24.58 -21.04
N ASN A 152 25.33 -24.86 -20.58
CA ASN A 152 26.06 -26.08 -20.83
C ASN A 152 25.32 -27.31 -20.27
N GLU A 153 24.74 -27.24 -19.07
CA GLU A 153 23.93 -28.33 -18.50
C GLU A 153 22.71 -28.64 -19.36
N ILE A 154 22.02 -27.63 -19.87
CA ILE A 154 20.84 -27.77 -20.73
C ILE A 154 21.22 -28.41 -22.08
N GLU A 155 22.31 -27.93 -22.69
CA GLU A 155 22.79 -28.46 -23.95
C GLU A 155 23.20 -29.93 -23.82
N ALA A 156 23.93 -30.30 -22.77
CA ALA A 156 24.33 -31.68 -22.50
C ALA A 156 23.11 -32.60 -22.29
N GLU A 157 22.12 -32.19 -21.53
CA GLU A 157 20.91 -32.98 -21.27
C GLU A 157 20.09 -33.17 -22.55
N ASN A 158 19.93 -32.09 -23.33
CA ASN A 158 19.18 -32.17 -24.58
C ASN A 158 19.91 -33.05 -25.65
N ALA A 159 21.26 -33.05 -25.67
CA ALA A 159 22.04 -33.90 -26.57
C ALA A 159 21.93 -35.37 -26.18
N GLN A 160 21.94 -35.71 -24.89
CA GLN A 160 21.77 -37.10 -24.42
C GLN A 160 20.38 -37.67 -24.75
N GLY A 161 19.33 -36.86 -24.68
CA GLY A 161 17.97 -37.30 -24.98
C GLY A 161 17.65 -37.51 -26.45
N CYS A 162 18.55 -37.14 -27.38
CA CYS A 162 18.40 -37.38 -28.81
C CYS A 162 19.01 -38.75 -29.28
N LEU A 163 19.59 -39.51 -28.36
CA LEU A 163 20.27 -40.75 -28.67
C LEU A 163 19.41 -42.02 -28.48
N TRP A 164 18.08 -41.83 -28.19
CA TRP A 164 17.14 -42.96 -28.00
C TRP A 164 15.88 -42.82 -28.86
#